data_ea160ee4137792aef24cadab7031c3d5
#
_entry.id   ea160ee4137792aef24cadab7031c3d5
#
_cell.length_a   1.000
_cell.length_b   1.000
_cell.length_c   1.000
_cell.angle_alpha   90.00
_cell.angle_beta   90.00
_cell.angle_gamma   90.00
#
_symmetry.space_group_name_H-M   'P 1'
#
loop_
_entity.id
_entity.type
_entity.pdbx_description
1 polymer ?
#
loop_
_entity_poly.entity_id
_entity_poly.type
_entity_poly.pdbx_seq_one_letter_code
_entity_poly.pdbx_strand_id
1 'polypeptide(L)'
;CKTGGTYVNDDTDKITYGVVPGFPEQNCVRCRWFVTGPAFLPGLVHHFNTIGYNMGETGKRLIKYQHDIELLEDEKYECELTKPPTIFTKKDELLKYEQYHKQEIQKNDKLANDYNATLRLIDKCMKLIKKTSSDDGLQLVTVGSKSDVKYAIDEVEHELEQLQIICNGAELFPETDTSKAVLQRSQIIDLTFKNNDIMPVMFSLTEEEQLIAGNQLMRLLINRAGSLKDAIPYATGRKKLEEIGLKNEHLFNELKSVTLNSNLSLTHSSTND
;
A
#
# COMPACT_ATOMS: atom_id res chain seq x y z
N CYS A 1 2.22 16.41 13.69
CA CYS A 1 1.38 17.23 14.57
C CYS A 1 0.65 16.34 15.58
N LYS A 2 1.02 16.41 16.86
CA LYS A 2 0.37 15.61 17.91
C LYS A 2 -0.98 16.19 18.36
N THR A 3 -1.33 17.39 17.91
CA THR A 3 -2.35 18.18 18.60
C THR A 3 -3.63 18.43 17.82
N GLY A 4 -3.72 18.14 16.52
CA GLY A 4 -4.95 18.41 15.75
C GLY A 4 -5.54 19.84 15.88
N GLY A 5 -4.99 20.68 16.72
CA GLY A 5 -5.38 22.06 16.98
C GLY A 5 -5.82 22.31 18.42
N THR A 6 -6.37 23.50 18.64
CA THR A 6 -6.99 23.89 19.91
C THR A 6 -8.47 23.50 19.93
N TYR A 7 -8.94 23.00 21.04
CA TYR A 7 -10.37 22.82 21.30
C TYR A 7 -10.73 23.29 22.69
N VAL A 8 -11.97 23.66 22.88
CA VAL A 8 -12.51 24.00 24.21
C VAL A 8 -12.95 22.69 24.86
N ASN A 9 -12.49 22.46 26.09
CA ASN A 9 -12.98 21.34 26.88
C ASN A 9 -14.29 21.76 27.55
N ASP A 10 -15.38 21.13 27.15
CA ASP A 10 -16.73 21.47 27.64
C ASP A 10 -16.89 21.29 29.16
N ASP A 11 -16.07 20.45 29.80
CA ASP A 11 -16.12 20.22 31.24
C ASP A 11 -15.41 21.34 32.07
N THR A 12 -14.49 22.09 31.45
CA THR A 12 -13.61 23.03 32.17
C THR A 12 -13.58 24.43 31.58
N ASP A 13 -14.26 24.70 30.46
CA ASP A 13 -14.18 25.93 29.66
C ASP A 13 -12.75 26.38 29.30
N LYS A 14 -11.78 25.48 29.43
CA LYS A 14 -10.37 25.76 29.13
C LYS A 14 -10.05 25.43 27.70
N ILE A 15 -9.32 26.32 27.05
CA ILE A 15 -8.71 26.06 25.75
C ILE A 15 -7.60 25.04 25.97
N THR A 16 -7.76 23.88 25.40
CA THR A 16 -6.80 22.78 25.49
C THR A 16 -6.14 22.55 24.14
N TYR A 17 -4.84 22.25 24.18
CA TYR A 17 -4.08 21.86 23.01
C TYR A 17 -3.96 20.33 22.99
N GLY A 18 -4.62 19.68 22.07
CA GLY A 18 -4.62 18.22 22.01
C GLY A 18 -5.25 17.68 20.74
N VAL A 19 -5.34 16.37 20.67
CA VAL A 19 -6.06 15.70 19.59
C VAL A 19 -7.54 16.05 19.72
N VAL A 20 -8.13 16.61 18.65
CA VAL A 20 -9.56 16.89 18.64
C VAL A 20 -10.32 15.57 18.87
N PRO A 21 -11.25 15.50 19.83
CA PRO A 21 -12.03 14.30 20.07
C PRO A 21 -12.67 13.74 18.78
N GLY A 22 -12.56 12.44 18.57
CA GLY A 22 -13.05 11.78 17.35
C GLY A 22 -12.10 11.81 16.13
N PHE A 23 -10.95 12.52 16.21
CA PHE A 23 -9.91 12.44 15.20
C PHE A 23 -8.84 11.42 15.62
N PRO A 24 -8.41 10.54 14.72
CA PRO A 24 -7.28 9.67 15.01
C PRO A 24 -6.01 10.50 15.20
N GLU A 25 -5.17 10.09 16.13
CA GLU A 25 -3.85 10.68 16.30
C GLU A 25 -3.07 10.65 14.98
N GLN A 26 -2.31 11.71 14.72
CA GLN A 26 -1.42 11.84 13.55
C GLN A 26 -2.12 11.88 12.16
N ASN A 27 -3.44 12.05 12.08
CA ASN A 27 -4.11 12.19 10.80
C ASN A 27 -3.94 13.60 10.22
N CYS A 28 -2.81 13.81 9.51
CA CYS A 28 -2.48 15.11 8.94
C CYS A 28 -3.40 15.48 7.76
N VAL A 29 -3.80 14.54 6.94
CA VAL A 29 -4.57 14.84 5.71
C VAL A 29 -5.97 15.38 5.99
N ARG A 30 -6.52 15.16 7.20
CA ARG A 30 -7.78 15.71 7.66
C ARG A 30 -7.60 16.85 8.67
N CYS A 31 -6.36 17.16 9.03
CA CYS A 31 -6.07 18.20 9.99
C CYS A 31 -6.26 19.59 9.36
N ARG A 32 -7.05 20.46 9.99
CA ARG A 32 -7.26 21.85 9.54
C ARG A 32 -5.98 22.70 9.47
N TRP A 33 -4.95 22.31 10.20
CA TRP A 33 -3.64 22.98 10.25
C TRP A 33 -2.61 22.38 9.29
N PHE A 34 -2.99 21.35 8.57
CA PHE A 34 -2.08 20.70 7.63
C PHE A 34 -1.86 21.60 6.41
N VAL A 35 -0.60 21.95 6.20
CA VAL A 35 -0.16 22.73 5.03
C VAL A 35 0.71 21.84 4.17
N THR A 36 0.44 21.81 2.89
CA THR A 36 1.20 21.06 1.88
C THR A 36 1.33 21.90 0.62
N GLY A 37 2.06 21.41 -0.36
CA GLY A 37 2.24 22.09 -1.65
C GLY A 37 2.77 21.15 -2.70
N PRO A 38 2.96 21.65 -3.94
CA PRO A 38 3.44 20.84 -5.06
C PRO A 38 4.72 20.06 -4.80
N ALA A 39 5.64 20.62 -4.00
CA ALA A 39 6.90 19.94 -3.65
C ALA A 39 6.69 18.64 -2.87
N PHE A 40 5.55 18.49 -2.16
CA PHE A 40 5.21 17.32 -1.37
C PHE A 40 4.25 16.36 -2.09
N LEU A 41 3.96 16.63 -3.36
CA LEU A 41 3.04 15.80 -4.14
C LEU A 41 3.45 14.32 -4.20
N PRO A 42 4.72 13.94 -4.37
CA PRO A 42 5.12 12.53 -4.35
C PRO A 42 4.74 11.81 -3.05
N GLY A 43 4.93 12.46 -1.88
CA GLY A 43 4.53 11.91 -0.59
C GLY A 43 3.03 11.77 -0.43
N LEU A 44 2.23 12.75 -0.92
CA LEU A 44 0.77 12.65 -0.93
C LEU A 44 0.28 11.50 -1.81
N VAL A 45 0.90 11.32 -2.98
CA VAL A 45 0.55 10.24 -3.92
C VAL A 45 0.91 8.88 -3.32
N HIS A 46 2.08 8.74 -2.69
CA HIS A 46 2.44 7.53 -1.97
C HIS A 46 1.43 7.20 -0.86
N HIS A 47 1.10 8.18 -0.02
CA HIS A 47 0.10 8.03 1.04
C HIS A 47 -1.29 7.63 0.50
N PHE A 48 -1.72 8.25 -0.60
CA PHE A 48 -2.97 7.93 -1.28
C PHE A 48 -3.03 6.46 -1.72
N ASN A 49 -1.97 5.96 -2.36
CA ASN A 49 -1.90 4.56 -2.79
C ASN A 49 -1.86 3.59 -1.60
N THR A 50 -1.15 3.95 -0.53
CA THR A 50 -1.13 3.16 0.71
C THR A 50 -2.53 3.05 1.33
N ILE A 51 -3.30 4.14 1.37
CA ILE A 51 -4.69 4.11 1.83
C ILE A 51 -5.53 3.20 0.94
N GLY A 52 -5.44 3.34 -0.39
CA GLY A 52 -6.18 2.51 -1.35
C GLY A 52 -5.87 1.02 -1.19
N TYR A 53 -4.61 0.68 -1.01
CA TYR A 53 -4.18 -0.68 -0.71
C TYR A 53 -4.82 -1.21 0.59
N ASN A 54 -4.76 -0.43 1.67
CA ASN A 54 -5.35 -0.82 2.96
C ASN A 54 -6.88 -0.96 2.88
N MET A 55 -7.56 -0.14 2.07
CA MET A 55 -8.99 -0.30 1.79
C MET A 55 -9.28 -1.63 1.09
N GLY A 56 -8.49 -1.99 0.08
CA GLY A 56 -8.60 -3.28 -0.60
C GLY A 56 -8.45 -4.46 0.35
N GLU A 57 -7.45 -4.42 1.23
CA GLU A 57 -7.21 -5.46 2.23
C GLU A 57 -8.36 -5.55 3.28
N THR A 58 -8.90 -4.40 3.68
CA THR A 58 -10.07 -4.34 4.56
C THR A 58 -11.30 -4.93 3.86
N GLY A 59 -11.49 -4.62 2.58
CA GLY A 59 -12.57 -5.19 1.75
C GLY A 59 -12.50 -6.72 1.66
N LYS A 60 -11.31 -7.28 1.43
CA LYS A 60 -11.10 -8.75 1.43
C LYS A 60 -11.52 -9.38 2.76
N ARG A 61 -11.20 -8.75 3.91
CA ARG A 61 -11.62 -9.24 5.23
C ARG A 61 -13.12 -9.11 5.46
N LEU A 62 -13.73 -8.02 5.02
CA LEU A 62 -15.18 -7.82 5.10
C LEU A 62 -15.94 -8.92 4.36
N ILE A 63 -15.54 -9.24 3.12
CA ILE A 63 -16.15 -10.32 2.33
C ILE A 63 -16.01 -11.65 3.07
N LYS A 64 -14.82 -11.93 3.64
CA LYS A 64 -14.60 -13.16 4.39
C LYS A 64 -15.50 -13.25 5.61
N TYR A 65 -15.55 -12.22 6.47
CA TYR A 65 -16.39 -12.24 7.66
C TYR A 65 -17.88 -12.31 7.34
N GLN A 66 -18.32 -11.63 6.28
CA GLN A 66 -19.69 -11.73 5.79
C GLN A 66 -20.04 -13.18 5.42
N HIS A 67 -19.17 -13.85 4.69
CA HIS A 67 -19.37 -15.24 4.32
C HIS A 67 -19.39 -16.17 5.55
N ASP A 68 -18.46 -15.98 6.51
CA ASP A 68 -18.42 -16.77 7.75
C ASP A 68 -19.71 -16.55 8.58
N ILE A 69 -20.27 -15.34 8.62
CA ILE A 69 -21.54 -15.01 9.27
C ILE A 69 -22.70 -15.75 8.57
N GLU A 70 -22.79 -15.66 7.25
CA GLU A 70 -23.84 -16.32 6.46
C GLU A 70 -23.87 -17.83 6.70
N LEU A 71 -22.70 -18.48 6.70
CA LEU A 71 -22.61 -19.93 7.01
C LEU A 71 -23.12 -20.28 8.42
N LEU A 72 -22.82 -19.45 9.41
CA LEU A 72 -23.28 -19.69 10.80
C LEU A 72 -24.78 -19.38 10.96
N GLU A 73 -25.32 -18.39 10.26
CA GLU A 73 -26.75 -18.10 10.22
C GLU A 73 -27.53 -19.22 9.54
N ASP A 74 -27.02 -19.79 8.46
CA ASP A 74 -27.61 -20.94 7.77
C ASP A 74 -27.62 -22.18 8.70
N GLU A 75 -26.51 -22.46 9.37
CA GLU A 75 -26.44 -23.57 10.35
C GLU A 75 -27.43 -23.36 11.50
N LYS A 76 -27.55 -22.14 12.00
CA LYS A 76 -28.54 -21.77 13.02
C LYS A 76 -29.95 -22.03 12.54
N TYR A 77 -30.27 -21.60 11.32
CA TYR A 77 -31.58 -21.80 10.71
C TYR A 77 -31.89 -23.30 10.52
N GLU A 78 -30.91 -24.11 10.09
CA GLU A 78 -31.08 -25.56 10.00
C GLU A 78 -31.37 -26.21 11.36
N CYS A 79 -30.68 -25.77 12.43
CA CYS A 79 -30.95 -26.23 13.78
C CYS A 79 -32.40 -25.94 14.21
N GLU A 80 -32.97 -24.81 13.85
CA GLU A 80 -34.33 -24.40 14.17
C GLU A 80 -35.38 -25.22 13.39
N LEU A 81 -35.06 -25.67 12.17
CA LEU A 81 -35.95 -26.45 11.30
C LEU A 81 -36.02 -27.93 11.66
N THR A 82 -35.05 -28.49 12.39
CA THR A 82 -35.03 -29.90 12.77
C THR A 82 -36.20 -30.25 13.71
N LYS A 83 -36.68 -31.50 13.67
CA LYS A 83 -37.80 -31.94 14.51
C LYS A 83 -37.36 -33.18 15.32
N PRO A 84 -37.15 -33.05 16.65
CA PRO A 84 -37.27 -31.81 17.45
C PRO A 84 -36.15 -30.82 17.14
N PRO A 85 -36.37 -29.49 17.36
CA PRO A 85 -35.36 -28.46 17.15
C PRO A 85 -34.08 -28.74 17.93
N THR A 86 -32.94 -28.59 17.29
CA THR A 86 -31.63 -28.75 17.93
C THR A 86 -31.09 -27.41 18.41
N ILE A 87 -30.23 -27.42 19.43
CA ILE A 87 -29.66 -26.18 19.98
C ILE A 87 -28.47 -25.77 19.13
N PHE A 88 -28.50 -24.54 18.62
CA PHE A 88 -27.35 -23.92 17.96
C PHE A 88 -26.25 -23.58 19.00
N THR A 89 -25.10 -24.24 18.90
CA THR A 89 -24.01 -24.13 19.88
C THR A 89 -22.99 -23.07 19.58
N LYS A 90 -22.92 -22.59 18.33
CA LYS A 90 -21.88 -21.63 17.86
C LYS A 90 -22.30 -20.15 17.99
N LYS A 91 -23.16 -19.84 18.97
CA LYS A 91 -23.65 -18.46 19.16
C LYS A 91 -22.54 -17.45 19.44
N ASP A 92 -21.56 -17.85 20.26
CA ASP A 92 -20.45 -16.95 20.61
C ASP A 92 -19.52 -16.70 19.40
N GLU A 93 -19.37 -17.68 18.52
CA GLU A 93 -18.60 -17.57 17.30
C GLU A 93 -19.29 -16.60 16.31
N LEU A 94 -20.60 -16.72 16.12
CA LEU A 94 -21.39 -15.80 15.31
C LEU A 94 -21.24 -14.36 15.82
N LEU A 95 -21.44 -14.13 17.12
CA LEU A 95 -21.29 -12.79 17.73
C LEU A 95 -19.87 -12.22 17.52
N LYS A 96 -18.86 -13.07 17.59
CA LYS A 96 -17.46 -12.66 17.36
C LYS A 96 -17.23 -12.21 15.92
N TYR A 97 -17.72 -12.94 14.93
CA TYR A 97 -17.59 -12.54 13.52
C TYR A 97 -18.39 -11.27 13.20
N GLU A 98 -19.60 -11.12 13.75
CA GLU A 98 -20.39 -9.87 13.65
C GLU A 98 -19.61 -8.67 14.21
N GLN A 99 -18.94 -8.82 15.35
CA GLN A 99 -18.11 -7.78 15.94
C GLN A 99 -16.90 -7.43 15.04
N TYR A 100 -16.21 -8.43 14.51
CA TYR A 100 -15.08 -8.22 13.60
C TYR A 100 -15.53 -7.52 12.33
N HIS A 101 -16.62 -7.95 11.73
CA HIS A 101 -17.21 -7.32 10.55
C HIS A 101 -17.53 -5.85 10.80
N LYS A 102 -18.17 -5.53 11.93
CA LYS A 102 -18.48 -4.16 12.33
C LYS A 102 -17.23 -3.30 12.52
N GLN A 103 -16.18 -3.84 13.13
CA GLN A 103 -14.91 -3.14 13.33
C GLN A 103 -14.21 -2.85 11.99
N GLU A 104 -14.22 -3.81 11.06
CA GLU A 104 -13.64 -3.60 9.72
C GLU A 104 -14.45 -2.60 8.89
N ILE A 105 -15.78 -2.54 8.99
CA ILE A 105 -16.60 -1.47 8.39
C ILE A 105 -16.14 -0.11 8.89
N GLN A 106 -16.04 0.07 10.21
CA GLN A 106 -15.61 1.35 10.79
C GLN A 106 -14.20 1.75 10.36
N LYS A 107 -13.30 0.78 10.21
CA LYS A 107 -11.96 1.00 9.71
C LYS A 107 -11.98 1.43 8.25
N ASN A 108 -12.77 0.75 7.41
CA ASN A 108 -12.92 1.09 5.99
C ASN A 108 -13.50 2.48 5.79
N ASP A 109 -14.49 2.88 6.59
CA ASP A 109 -15.07 4.24 6.56
C ASP A 109 -14.03 5.32 6.89
N LYS A 110 -13.16 5.07 7.87
CA LYS A 110 -12.05 5.98 8.20
C LYS A 110 -11.08 6.10 7.02
N LEU A 111 -10.67 4.97 6.44
CA LEU A 111 -9.79 4.95 5.28
C LEU A 111 -10.41 5.67 4.08
N ALA A 112 -11.70 5.48 3.80
CA ALA A 112 -12.42 6.17 2.72
C ALA A 112 -12.43 7.69 2.92
N ASN A 113 -12.61 8.16 4.16
CA ASN A 113 -12.53 9.58 4.49
C ASN A 113 -11.11 10.15 4.26
N ASP A 114 -10.08 9.40 4.65
CA ASP A 114 -8.68 9.80 4.49
C ASP A 114 -8.27 9.78 3.00
N TYR A 115 -8.74 8.79 2.25
CA TYR A 115 -8.58 8.70 0.80
C TYR A 115 -9.14 9.93 0.09
N ASN A 116 -10.39 10.29 0.38
CA ASN A 116 -11.02 11.47 -0.21
C ASN A 116 -10.32 12.78 0.21
N ALA A 117 -9.86 12.89 1.45
CA ALA A 117 -9.12 14.07 1.91
C ALA A 117 -7.77 14.20 1.18
N THR A 118 -7.04 13.10 1.04
CA THR A 118 -5.76 13.06 0.33
C THR A 118 -5.93 13.40 -1.15
N LEU A 119 -6.95 12.84 -1.82
CA LEU A 119 -7.26 13.15 -3.22
C LEU A 119 -7.52 14.65 -3.44
N ARG A 120 -8.26 15.30 -2.53
CA ARG A 120 -8.51 16.75 -2.61
C ARG A 120 -7.21 17.56 -2.46
N LEU A 121 -6.27 17.12 -1.64
CA LEU A 121 -4.96 17.77 -1.50
C LEU A 121 -4.12 17.62 -2.77
N ILE A 122 -4.10 16.43 -3.36
CA ILE A 122 -3.43 16.14 -4.64
C ILE A 122 -4.00 17.03 -5.75
N ASP A 123 -5.33 17.10 -5.88
CA ASP A 123 -6.00 17.95 -6.89
C ASP A 123 -5.62 19.43 -6.73
N LYS A 124 -5.58 19.93 -5.48
CA LYS A 124 -5.14 21.31 -5.21
C LYS A 124 -3.68 21.53 -5.62
N CYS A 125 -2.76 20.60 -5.31
CA CYS A 125 -1.36 20.68 -5.73
C CYS A 125 -1.23 20.67 -7.25
N MET A 126 -1.96 19.80 -7.94
CA MET A 126 -1.97 19.74 -9.42
C MET A 126 -2.49 21.04 -10.06
N LYS A 127 -3.53 21.65 -9.47
CA LYS A 127 -4.05 22.94 -9.94
C LYS A 127 -3.02 24.06 -9.76
N LEU A 128 -2.25 24.07 -8.69
CA LEU A 128 -1.16 25.03 -8.47
C LEU A 128 -0.04 24.84 -9.51
N ILE A 129 0.38 23.61 -9.78
CA ILE A 129 1.38 23.30 -10.80
C ILE A 129 0.94 23.83 -12.18
N LYS A 130 -0.32 23.62 -12.56
CA LYS A 130 -0.86 24.08 -13.85
C LYS A 130 -0.90 25.61 -13.96
N LYS A 131 -1.16 26.32 -12.86
CA LYS A 131 -1.17 27.79 -12.84
C LYS A 131 0.23 28.39 -12.97
N THR A 132 1.23 27.75 -12.32
CA THR A 132 2.61 28.25 -12.31
C THR A 132 3.31 28.05 -13.66
N SER A 133 2.89 27.10 -14.49
CA SER A 133 3.46 26.86 -15.82
C SER A 133 3.12 27.93 -16.84
N SER A 134 2.28 28.92 -16.53
CA SER A 134 1.83 29.94 -17.46
C SER A 134 2.52 31.28 -17.30
N ASP A 135 3.22 31.65 -16.23
CA ASP A 135 3.68 33.04 -16.12
C ASP A 135 4.93 33.38 -15.28
N ASP A 136 5.45 32.55 -14.37
CA ASP A 136 6.63 32.94 -13.59
C ASP A 136 7.53 31.76 -13.22
N GLY A 137 8.79 31.87 -13.62
CA GLY A 137 9.99 31.07 -13.45
C GLY A 137 10.27 30.32 -12.15
N LEU A 138 9.29 29.95 -11.37
CA LEU A 138 9.41 29.02 -10.27
C LEU A 138 9.48 27.60 -10.83
N GLN A 139 10.70 27.15 -11.13
CA GLN A 139 10.98 25.75 -11.39
C GLN A 139 10.66 24.94 -10.14
N LEU A 140 9.51 24.27 -10.15
CA LEU A 140 9.19 23.27 -9.15
C LEU A 140 10.18 22.10 -9.31
N VAL A 141 11.08 21.94 -8.36
CA VAL A 141 11.93 20.75 -8.26
C VAL A 141 11.03 19.62 -7.80
N THR A 142 10.53 18.85 -8.75
CA THR A 142 9.85 17.59 -8.45
C THR A 142 10.90 16.52 -8.17
N VAL A 143 10.77 15.79 -7.08
CA VAL A 143 11.65 14.66 -6.73
C VAL A 143 11.40 13.44 -7.65
N GLY A 144 10.45 13.51 -8.57
CA GLY A 144 10.15 12.51 -9.58
C GLY A 144 9.87 13.13 -10.95
N SER A 145 9.78 12.30 -11.97
CA SER A 145 9.39 12.74 -13.31
C SER A 145 7.88 13.05 -13.34
N LYS A 146 7.46 13.90 -14.30
CA LYS A 146 6.02 14.16 -14.53
C LYS A 146 5.26 12.87 -14.88
N SER A 147 5.94 11.89 -15.47
CA SER A 147 5.38 10.58 -15.77
C SER A 147 5.07 9.77 -14.51
N ASP A 148 5.92 9.84 -13.47
CA ASP A 148 5.70 9.10 -12.21
C ASP A 148 4.45 9.63 -11.50
N VAL A 149 4.26 10.96 -11.49
CA VAL A 149 3.08 11.59 -10.90
C VAL A 149 1.82 11.25 -11.69
N LYS A 150 1.88 11.30 -13.01
CA LYS A 150 0.76 10.93 -13.88
C LYS A 150 0.37 9.49 -13.67
N TYR A 151 1.36 8.60 -13.62
CA TYR A 151 1.18 7.17 -13.42
C TYR A 151 0.46 6.84 -12.09
N ALA A 152 0.85 7.51 -11.00
CA ALA A 152 0.27 7.27 -9.68
C ALA A 152 -1.18 7.81 -9.51
N ILE A 153 -1.65 8.66 -10.45
CA ILE A 153 -3.01 9.23 -10.45
C ILE A 153 -3.90 8.52 -11.49
N ASP A 154 -3.30 7.85 -12.47
CA ASP A 154 -4.03 7.03 -13.44
C ASP A 154 -4.71 5.84 -12.73
N GLU A 155 -5.81 5.37 -13.28
CA GLU A 155 -6.56 4.23 -12.74
C GLU A 155 -5.69 2.98 -12.76
N VAL A 156 -5.52 2.35 -11.58
CA VAL A 156 -4.74 1.13 -11.42
C VAL A 156 -5.64 -0.06 -11.76
N GLU A 157 -5.36 -0.72 -12.88
CA GLU A 157 -6.15 -1.85 -13.38
C GLU A 157 -5.72 -3.20 -12.82
N HIS A 158 -4.50 -3.30 -12.27
CA HIS A 158 -3.90 -4.55 -11.83
C HIS A 158 -3.25 -4.45 -10.45
N GLU A 159 -3.46 -5.45 -9.59
CA GLU A 159 -2.92 -5.48 -8.21
C GLU A 159 -1.39 -5.27 -8.19
N LEU A 160 -0.64 -5.85 -9.13
CA LEU A 160 0.81 -5.68 -9.22
C LEU A 160 1.22 -4.23 -9.47
N GLU A 161 0.43 -3.44 -10.21
CA GLU A 161 0.69 -2.00 -10.39
C GLU A 161 0.64 -1.27 -9.05
N GLN A 162 -0.40 -1.52 -8.26
CA GLN A 162 -0.55 -0.92 -6.94
C GLN A 162 0.59 -1.32 -6.00
N LEU A 163 0.93 -2.61 -5.97
CA LEU A 163 2.05 -3.11 -5.16
C LEU A 163 3.37 -2.44 -5.57
N GLN A 164 3.61 -2.29 -6.88
CA GLN A 164 4.85 -1.66 -7.37
C GLN A 164 4.93 -0.18 -7.03
N ILE A 165 3.82 0.57 -7.11
CA ILE A 165 3.77 1.97 -6.70
C ILE A 165 4.08 2.11 -5.21
N ILE A 166 3.50 1.26 -4.37
CA ILE A 166 3.74 1.24 -2.92
C ILE A 166 5.20 0.92 -2.62
N CYS A 167 5.76 -0.12 -3.24
CA CYS A 167 7.14 -0.53 -3.02
C CYS A 167 8.16 0.48 -3.56
N ASN A 168 7.89 1.16 -4.68
CA ASN A 168 8.73 2.26 -5.14
C ASN A 168 8.70 3.44 -4.15
N GLY A 169 7.52 3.74 -3.61
CA GLY A 169 7.37 4.79 -2.60
C GLY A 169 8.08 4.45 -1.29
N ALA A 170 8.17 3.19 -0.91
CA ALA A 170 8.84 2.74 0.31
C ALA A 170 10.35 3.03 0.32
N GLU A 171 11.02 3.04 -0.83
CA GLU A 171 12.42 3.48 -0.93
C GLU A 171 12.59 4.97 -0.58
N LEU A 172 11.59 5.80 -0.86
CA LEU A 172 11.61 7.24 -0.61
C LEU A 172 11.06 7.60 0.77
N PHE A 173 10.17 6.76 1.31
CA PHE A 173 9.45 6.98 2.56
C PHE A 173 9.53 5.72 3.45
N PRO A 174 10.71 5.40 4.00
CA PRO A 174 10.96 4.15 4.74
C PRO A 174 10.16 4.03 6.04
N GLU A 175 9.60 5.14 6.55
CA GLU A 175 8.77 5.16 7.76
C GLU A 175 7.36 4.56 7.55
N THR A 176 6.98 4.28 6.29
CA THR A 176 5.68 3.72 5.96
C THR A 176 5.72 2.20 6.10
N ASP A 177 4.80 1.64 6.87
CA ASP A 177 4.65 0.17 6.94
C ASP A 177 4.16 -0.38 5.60
N THR A 178 5.08 -0.97 4.85
CA THR A 178 4.85 -1.57 3.53
C THR A 178 5.15 -3.07 3.49
N SER A 179 5.50 -3.67 4.63
CA SER A 179 5.93 -5.08 4.76
C SER A 179 5.02 -6.06 4.03
N LYS A 180 3.71 -5.87 4.16
CA LYS A 180 2.73 -6.73 3.50
C LYS A 180 2.73 -6.58 1.97
N ALA A 181 2.87 -5.36 1.46
CA ALA A 181 2.94 -5.11 0.02
C ALA A 181 4.24 -5.67 -0.58
N VAL A 182 5.36 -5.53 0.12
CA VAL A 182 6.65 -6.12 -0.26
C VAL A 182 6.54 -7.63 -0.35
N LEU A 183 5.96 -8.27 0.67
CA LEU A 183 5.76 -9.72 0.70
C LEU A 183 4.87 -10.21 -0.45
N GLN A 184 3.74 -9.57 -0.70
CA GLN A 184 2.82 -9.94 -1.80
C GLN A 184 3.49 -9.78 -3.17
N ARG A 185 4.23 -8.68 -3.40
CA ARG A 185 4.99 -8.51 -4.64
C ARG A 185 6.08 -9.58 -4.80
N SER A 186 6.78 -9.92 -3.73
CA SER A 186 7.81 -10.97 -3.73
C SER A 186 7.22 -12.33 -4.10
N GLN A 187 6.00 -12.66 -3.63
CA GLN A 187 5.27 -13.86 -4.03
C GLN A 187 4.99 -13.91 -5.54
N ILE A 188 4.55 -12.79 -6.11
CA ILE A 188 4.29 -12.69 -7.55
C ILE A 188 5.58 -12.88 -8.34
N ILE A 189 6.69 -12.27 -7.91
CA ILE A 189 8.00 -12.41 -8.56
C ILE A 189 8.48 -13.86 -8.50
N ASP A 190 8.38 -14.53 -7.36
CA ASP A 190 8.79 -15.94 -7.22
C ASP A 190 7.92 -16.89 -8.08
N LEU A 191 6.62 -16.61 -8.23
CA LEU A 191 5.76 -17.33 -9.17
C LEU A 191 6.22 -17.10 -10.62
N THR A 192 6.62 -15.90 -10.98
CA THR A 192 7.16 -15.58 -12.29
C THR A 192 8.46 -16.35 -12.55
N PHE A 193 9.35 -16.41 -11.58
CA PHE A 193 10.58 -17.20 -11.67
C PHE A 193 10.26 -18.67 -11.91
N LYS A 194 9.38 -19.25 -11.11
CA LYS A 194 8.93 -20.64 -11.26
C LYS A 194 8.34 -20.91 -12.65
N ASN A 195 7.53 -20.00 -13.19
CA ASN A 195 6.91 -20.13 -14.50
C ASN A 195 7.92 -20.01 -15.66
N ASN A 196 9.13 -19.52 -15.39
CA ASN A 196 10.24 -19.40 -16.35
C ASN A 196 11.39 -20.36 -16.03
N ASP A 197 11.14 -21.43 -15.27
CA ASP A 197 12.12 -22.44 -14.87
C ASP A 197 13.33 -21.85 -14.11
N ILE A 198 13.12 -20.74 -13.40
CA ILE A 198 14.09 -20.08 -12.54
C ILE A 198 13.76 -20.45 -11.08
N MET A 199 14.79 -20.72 -10.30
CA MET A 199 14.61 -21.01 -8.88
C MET A 199 14.07 -19.77 -8.13
N PRO A 200 12.94 -19.87 -7.39
CA PRO A 200 12.45 -18.78 -6.55
C PRO A 200 13.48 -18.42 -5.48
N VAL A 201 13.74 -17.13 -5.30
CA VAL A 201 14.77 -16.64 -4.37
C VAL A 201 14.30 -15.50 -3.47
N MET A 202 13.18 -14.84 -3.78
CA MET A 202 12.73 -13.67 -3.05
C MET A 202 12.50 -13.98 -1.56
N PHE A 203 11.95 -15.14 -1.22
CA PHE A 203 11.71 -15.55 0.16
C PHE A 203 12.97 -15.90 0.97
N SER A 204 14.11 -16.07 0.32
CA SER A 204 15.39 -16.25 1.02
C SER A 204 16.03 -14.93 1.45
N LEU A 205 15.48 -13.80 1.00
CA LEU A 205 15.95 -12.45 1.27
C LEU A 205 15.23 -11.87 2.50
N THR A 206 15.92 -10.98 3.22
CA THR A 206 15.28 -10.15 4.26
C THR A 206 14.25 -9.21 3.63
N GLU A 207 13.35 -8.63 4.43
CA GLU A 207 12.33 -7.71 3.93
C GLU A 207 12.91 -6.52 3.17
N GLU A 208 13.97 -5.92 3.69
CA GLU A 208 14.68 -4.81 3.04
C GLU A 208 15.31 -5.25 1.71
N GLU A 209 15.96 -6.40 1.68
CA GLU A 209 16.51 -6.97 0.44
C GLU A 209 15.40 -7.32 -0.56
N GLN A 210 14.25 -7.84 -0.11
CA GLN A 210 13.07 -8.09 -0.96
C GLN A 210 12.55 -6.79 -1.58
N LEU A 211 12.51 -5.70 -0.82
CA LEU A 211 12.11 -4.39 -1.31
C LEU A 211 13.04 -3.93 -2.44
N ILE A 212 14.35 -3.90 -2.17
CA ILE A 212 15.37 -3.42 -3.11
C ILE A 212 15.44 -4.32 -4.36
N ALA A 213 15.57 -5.63 -4.17
CA ALA A 213 15.65 -6.60 -5.26
C ALA A 213 14.40 -6.57 -6.14
N GLY A 214 13.22 -6.54 -5.51
CA GLY A 214 11.96 -6.47 -6.24
C GLY A 214 11.81 -5.17 -7.04
N ASN A 215 12.24 -4.02 -6.52
CA ASN A 215 12.23 -2.76 -7.25
C ASN A 215 13.20 -2.78 -8.44
N GLN A 216 14.40 -3.35 -8.28
CA GLN A 216 15.38 -3.48 -9.37
C GLN A 216 14.86 -4.42 -10.48
N LEU A 217 14.32 -5.58 -10.10
CA LEU A 217 13.73 -6.53 -11.06
C LEU A 217 12.55 -5.93 -11.82
N MET A 218 11.67 -5.22 -11.14
CA MET A 218 10.56 -4.54 -11.81
C MET A 218 11.01 -3.41 -12.74
N ARG A 219 12.03 -2.64 -12.35
CA ARG A 219 12.65 -1.62 -13.24
C ARG A 219 13.26 -2.27 -14.48
N LEU A 220 13.93 -3.41 -14.34
CA LEU A 220 14.48 -4.17 -15.46
C LEU A 220 13.37 -4.64 -16.40
N LEU A 221 12.28 -5.23 -15.86
CA LEU A 221 11.11 -5.65 -16.63
C LEU A 221 10.45 -4.49 -17.36
N ILE A 222 10.23 -3.36 -16.69
CA ILE A 222 9.63 -2.15 -17.26
C ILE A 222 10.48 -1.60 -18.40
N ASN A 223 11.81 -1.52 -18.20
CA ASN A 223 12.73 -1.04 -19.22
C ASN A 223 12.74 -1.93 -20.46
N ARG A 224 12.55 -3.24 -20.30
CA ARG A 224 12.50 -4.18 -21.42
C ARG A 224 11.15 -4.22 -22.10
N ALA A 225 10.07 -4.11 -21.36
CA ALA A 225 8.70 -4.14 -21.88
C ALA A 225 8.23 -2.78 -22.42
N GLY A 226 8.85 -1.66 -21.99
CA GLY A 226 8.51 -0.29 -22.39
C GLY A 226 7.62 0.46 -21.42
N SER A 227 6.75 -0.22 -20.67
CA SER A 227 5.91 0.38 -19.63
C SER A 227 5.61 -0.62 -18.52
N LEU A 228 5.10 -0.14 -17.38
CA LEU A 228 4.66 -1.03 -16.31
C LEU A 228 3.46 -1.91 -16.75
N LYS A 229 2.50 -1.35 -17.48
CA LYS A 229 1.36 -2.12 -18.04
C LYS A 229 1.84 -3.25 -18.94
N ASP A 230 2.80 -2.97 -19.81
CA ASP A 230 3.38 -3.98 -20.71
C ASP A 230 4.26 -5.00 -19.96
N ALA A 231 4.83 -4.62 -18.80
CA ALA A 231 5.62 -5.52 -17.96
C ALA A 231 4.76 -6.52 -17.17
N ILE A 232 3.50 -6.19 -16.84
CA ILE A 232 2.60 -7.05 -16.05
C ILE A 232 2.45 -8.47 -16.60
N PRO A 233 2.19 -8.70 -17.89
CA PRO A 233 2.08 -10.07 -18.42
C PRO A 233 3.33 -10.92 -18.17
N TYR A 234 4.50 -10.32 -18.17
CA TYR A 234 5.79 -10.98 -17.89
C TYR A 234 5.97 -11.17 -16.38
N ALA A 235 5.72 -10.13 -15.60
CA ALA A 235 5.83 -10.17 -14.15
C ALA A 235 4.81 -11.10 -13.47
N THR A 236 3.72 -11.44 -14.13
CA THR A 236 2.71 -12.41 -13.65
C THR A 236 2.86 -13.80 -14.29
N GLY A 237 3.90 -14.01 -15.11
CA GLY A 237 4.15 -15.28 -15.78
C GLY A 237 3.16 -15.65 -16.88
N ARG A 238 2.33 -14.72 -17.35
CA ARG A 238 1.43 -14.92 -18.50
C ARG A 238 2.19 -14.98 -19.83
N LYS A 239 3.35 -14.31 -19.88
CA LYS A 239 4.30 -14.35 -21.00
C LYS A 239 5.68 -14.76 -20.51
N LYS A 240 6.48 -15.33 -21.38
CA LYS A 240 7.83 -15.76 -21.05
C LYS A 240 8.81 -14.58 -21.07
N LEU A 241 9.73 -14.55 -20.12
CA LEU A 241 10.74 -13.49 -20.01
C LEU A 241 11.70 -13.44 -21.21
N GLU A 242 11.87 -14.58 -21.88
CA GLU A 242 12.66 -14.68 -23.13
C GLU A 242 12.11 -13.81 -24.26
N GLU A 243 10.79 -13.59 -24.32
CA GLU A 243 10.14 -12.77 -25.36
C GLU A 243 10.61 -11.31 -25.35
N ILE A 244 11.05 -10.81 -24.16
CA ILE A 244 11.62 -9.46 -24.00
C ILE A 244 13.14 -9.49 -23.86
N GLY A 245 13.78 -10.61 -24.23
CA GLY A 245 15.23 -10.79 -24.22
C GLY A 245 15.84 -10.87 -22.82
N LEU A 246 15.06 -11.20 -21.79
CA LEU A 246 15.55 -11.43 -20.43
C LEU A 246 15.93 -12.90 -20.28
N LYS A 247 17.23 -13.13 -20.06
CA LYS A 247 17.80 -14.43 -19.70
C LYS A 247 18.04 -14.52 -18.21
N ASN A 248 18.12 -15.75 -17.69
CA ASN A 248 18.39 -16.04 -16.30
C ASN A 248 19.64 -15.29 -15.77
N GLU A 249 20.67 -15.15 -16.59
CA GLU A 249 21.90 -14.44 -16.22
C GLU A 249 21.67 -12.96 -15.86
N HIS A 250 20.78 -12.27 -16.57
CA HIS A 250 20.46 -10.88 -16.30
C HIS A 250 19.78 -10.72 -14.92
N LEU A 251 18.85 -11.61 -14.61
CA LEU A 251 18.10 -11.61 -13.34
C LEU A 251 19.01 -11.96 -12.16
N PHE A 252 19.91 -12.95 -12.32
CA PHE A 252 20.87 -13.30 -11.28
C PHE A 252 21.90 -12.19 -11.01
N ASN A 253 22.31 -11.44 -12.03
CA ASN A 253 23.25 -10.33 -11.85
C ASN A 253 22.61 -9.20 -11.03
N GLU A 254 21.32 -8.88 -11.27
CA GLU A 254 20.58 -7.89 -10.46
C GLU A 254 20.45 -8.35 -8.99
N LEU A 255 20.08 -9.60 -8.76
CA LEU A 255 19.96 -10.16 -7.41
C LEU A 255 21.29 -10.20 -6.66
N LYS A 256 22.38 -10.54 -7.34
CA LYS A 256 23.74 -10.54 -6.74
C LYS A 256 24.17 -9.13 -6.32
N SER A 257 23.80 -8.10 -7.07
CA SER A 257 24.15 -6.73 -6.72
C SER A 257 23.51 -6.29 -5.40
N VAL A 258 22.32 -6.78 -5.08
CA VAL A 258 21.61 -6.49 -3.82
C VAL A 258 22.29 -7.17 -2.64
N THR A 259 22.58 -8.47 -2.74
CA THR A 259 23.21 -9.23 -1.66
C THR A 259 24.66 -8.78 -1.38
N LEU A 260 25.40 -8.33 -2.38
CA LEU A 260 26.73 -7.75 -2.21
C LEU A 260 26.68 -6.39 -1.52
N ASN A 261 25.70 -5.55 -1.82
CA ASN A 261 25.54 -4.24 -1.21
C ASN A 261 25.09 -4.34 0.26
N SER A 262 24.21 -5.30 0.60
CA SER A 262 23.81 -5.55 1.99
C SER A 262 24.98 -6.03 2.86
N ASN A 263 25.85 -6.87 2.34
CA ASN A 263 27.07 -7.31 3.04
C ASN A 263 28.09 -6.17 3.24
N LEU A 264 28.17 -5.20 2.32
CA LEU A 264 29.02 -4.02 2.46
C LEU A 264 28.49 -3.03 3.50
N SER A 265 27.18 -2.88 3.64
CA SER A 265 26.58 -2.02 4.66
C SER A 265 26.75 -2.56 6.09
N LEU A 266 26.75 -3.88 6.25
CA LEU A 266 26.98 -4.55 7.54
C LEU A 266 28.44 -4.43 8.01
N THR A 267 29.41 -4.35 7.09
CA THR A 267 30.84 -4.18 7.44
C THR A 267 31.19 -2.74 7.84
N HIS A 268 30.41 -1.73 7.41
CA HIS A 268 30.63 -0.33 7.81
C HIS A 268 30.01 0.05 9.17
N SER A 269 29.03 -0.70 9.67
CA SER A 269 28.40 -0.45 10.98
C SER A 269 29.18 -1.05 12.18
N SER A 270 30.18 -1.89 11.95
CA SER A 270 30.95 -2.56 13.00
C SER A 270 32.34 -1.94 13.31
N THR A 271 32.67 -0.77 12.75
CA THR A 271 33.98 -0.12 12.95
C THR A 271 33.91 1.26 13.62
N ASN A 272 32.80 1.59 14.30
CA ASN A 272 32.73 2.76 15.18
C ASN A 272 32.30 2.33 16.59
N ASP A 273 33.24 1.70 17.31
CA ASP A 273 33.36 1.66 18.77
C ASP A 273 34.72 2.19 19.18
#